data_791bdcd681496f9c007b9fa571f8fc5a
#
_entry.id   791bdcd681496f9c007b9fa571f8fc5a
#
_cell.length_a   1.000
_cell.length_b   1.000
_cell.length_c   1.000
_cell.angle_alpha   90.00
_cell.angle_beta   90.00
_cell.angle_gamma   90.00
#
_symmetry.space_group_name_H-M   'P 1'
#
loop_
_entity.id
_entity.type
_entity.pdbx_description
1 polymer ?
#
loop_
_entity_poly.entity_id
_entity_poly.type
_entity_poly.pdbx_seq_one_letter_code
_entity_poly.pdbx_strand_id
1 'polypeptide(L)'
;MKKLITLSVLLILVSNAYADEVKVGALVTGQITQVLVKAGQQVKAGELVLKIDDRHYQAKLKALKAEVAYRKAAREDSQIEYDQTLDMYDRTVIARRPLERAKLDLELAKQALLKAQGELEMHQAWRDYYYVKAPVNGQIKSLAVSQGTTVFRENDALFSIESQ
;
A
#
# COMPACT_ATOMS: atom_id res chain seq x y z
N MET A 1 50.58 57.51 20.74
CA MET A 1 49.81 56.94 19.60
C MET A 1 49.70 55.45 19.84
N LYS A 2 48.60 54.99 20.49
CA LYS A 2 48.36 53.58 20.83
C LYS A 2 47.38 53.04 19.82
N LYS A 3 47.82 52.09 18.94
CA LYS A 3 46.95 51.40 17.99
C LYS A 3 46.23 50.27 18.74
N LEU A 4 44.92 50.40 18.92
CA LEU A 4 44.06 49.30 19.36
C LEU A 4 43.84 48.37 18.17
N ILE A 5 44.32 47.14 18.29
CA ILE A 5 44.00 46.04 17.38
C ILE A 5 42.76 45.33 17.94
N THR A 6 41.60 45.59 17.34
CA THR A 6 40.37 44.84 17.65
C THR A 6 40.39 43.46 16.93
N LEU A 7 40.67 42.42 17.69
CA LEU A 7 40.59 41.03 17.23
C LEU A 7 39.12 40.59 17.20
N SER A 8 38.53 40.59 16.00
CA SER A 8 37.17 40.10 15.77
C SER A 8 37.18 38.55 15.78
N VAL A 9 36.73 37.95 16.88
CA VAL A 9 36.56 36.51 16.99
C VAL A 9 35.28 36.14 16.23
N LEU A 10 35.43 35.63 15.01
CA LEU A 10 34.32 35.05 14.21
C LEU A 10 33.92 33.67 14.86
N LEU A 11 32.86 33.72 15.64
CA LEU A 11 32.29 32.51 16.27
C LEU A 11 31.55 31.71 15.18
N ILE A 12 32.19 30.71 14.60
CA ILE A 12 31.58 29.76 13.67
C ILE A 12 30.66 28.84 14.48
N LEU A 13 29.36 29.10 14.45
CA LEU A 13 28.33 28.19 14.95
C LEU A 13 28.29 26.97 14.02
N VAL A 14 29.03 25.92 14.40
CA VAL A 14 28.89 24.59 13.79
C VAL A 14 27.56 24.03 14.26
N SER A 15 26.50 24.19 13.45
CA SER A 15 25.27 23.46 13.64
C SER A 15 25.56 21.99 13.45
N ASN A 16 25.61 21.22 14.55
CA ASN A 16 25.57 19.78 14.46
C ASN A 16 24.17 19.39 13.96
N ALA A 17 24.03 19.23 12.65
CA ALA A 17 22.89 18.52 12.08
C ALA A 17 23.03 17.05 12.52
N TYR A 18 22.24 16.66 13.51
CA TYR A 18 22.09 15.24 13.82
C TYR A 18 21.34 14.63 12.64
N ALA A 19 22.08 13.99 11.74
CA ALA A 19 21.49 13.17 10.71
C ALA A 19 20.91 11.91 11.38
N ASP A 20 19.59 11.79 11.36
CA ASP A 20 18.90 10.64 11.95
C ASP A 20 19.00 9.44 11.00
N GLU A 21 19.41 8.28 11.53
CA GLU A 21 19.53 7.05 10.76
C GLU A 21 18.21 6.28 10.79
N VAL A 22 17.50 6.26 9.65
CA VAL A 22 16.29 5.47 9.47
C VAL A 22 16.64 4.09 8.92
N LYS A 23 16.36 3.05 9.69
CA LYS A 23 16.54 1.64 9.29
C LYS A 23 15.24 1.10 8.72
N VAL A 24 15.31 0.53 7.52
CA VAL A 24 14.16 -0.06 6.82
C VAL A 24 14.33 -1.57 6.79
N GLY A 25 13.33 -2.29 7.30
CA GLY A 25 13.28 -3.74 7.34
C GLY A 25 12.21 -4.32 6.44
N ALA A 26 12.29 -5.63 6.18
CA ALA A 26 11.30 -6.36 5.40
C ALA A 26 9.99 -6.55 6.16
N LEU A 27 8.87 -6.21 5.53
CA LEU A 27 7.51 -6.41 6.07
C LEU A 27 6.80 -7.62 5.45
N VAL A 28 7.42 -8.22 4.42
CA VAL A 28 6.96 -9.45 3.76
C VAL A 28 8.13 -10.39 3.55
N THR A 29 7.84 -11.68 3.53
CA THR A 29 8.81 -12.72 3.19
C THR A 29 8.87 -12.89 1.67
N GLY A 30 10.08 -12.95 1.11
CA GLY A 30 10.29 -13.17 -0.32
C GLY A 30 11.72 -13.01 -0.75
N GLN A 31 11.98 -13.20 -2.03
CA GLN A 31 13.28 -13.00 -2.63
C GLN A 31 13.38 -11.59 -3.22
N ILE A 32 14.52 -10.91 -3.02
CA ILE A 32 14.81 -9.63 -3.66
C ILE A 32 14.97 -9.85 -5.16
N THR A 33 14.11 -9.29 -5.97
CA THR A 33 14.15 -9.40 -7.44
C THR A 33 14.95 -8.29 -8.08
N GLN A 34 14.95 -7.09 -7.48
CA GLN A 34 15.69 -5.93 -7.98
C GLN A 34 16.17 -5.06 -6.81
N VAL A 35 17.37 -4.52 -6.94
CA VAL A 35 17.90 -3.40 -6.12
C VAL A 35 18.20 -2.26 -7.08
N LEU A 36 17.58 -1.11 -6.88
CA LEU A 36 17.57 0.02 -7.83
C LEU A 36 18.51 1.17 -7.41
N VAL A 37 19.08 1.07 -6.21
CA VAL A 37 19.97 2.09 -5.64
C VAL A 37 21.28 1.47 -5.19
N LYS A 38 22.28 2.33 -4.91
CA LYS A 38 23.59 1.94 -4.38
C LYS A 38 23.85 2.65 -3.05
N ALA A 39 24.74 2.06 -2.23
CA ALA A 39 25.24 2.77 -1.05
C ALA A 39 25.90 4.10 -1.46
N GLY A 40 25.65 5.16 -0.71
CA GLY A 40 26.08 6.51 -1.02
C GLY A 40 25.16 7.29 -1.98
N GLN A 41 24.13 6.67 -2.55
CA GLN A 41 23.20 7.34 -3.45
C GLN A 41 22.19 8.20 -2.68
N GLN A 42 21.93 9.42 -3.19
CA GLN A 42 20.85 10.27 -2.72
C GLN A 42 19.51 9.74 -3.21
N VAL A 43 18.51 9.72 -2.33
CA VAL A 43 17.14 9.29 -2.62
C VAL A 43 16.13 10.28 -2.07
N LYS A 44 14.97 10.33 -2.70
CA LYS A 44 13.81 11.13 -2.24
C LYS A 44 12.79 10.24 -1.54
N ALA A 45 12.06 10.80 -0.59
CA ALA A 45 10.91 10.13 0.01
C ALA A 45 9.95 9.62 -1.08
N GLY A 46 9.54 8.36 -1.00
CA GLY A 46 8.71 7.69 -2.00
C GLY A 46 9.47 7.11 -3.20
N GLU A 47 10.78 7.34 -3.34
CA GLU A 47 11.60 6.74 -4.40
C GLU A 47 11.74 5.23 -4.18
N LEU A 48 11.58 4.45 -5.26
CA LEU A 48 11.66 3.00 -5.21
C LEU A 48 13.12 2.55 -5.05
N VAL A 49 13.39 1.85 -3.95
CA VAL A 49 14.73 1.38 -3.58
C VAL A 49 14.98 -0.05 -4.04
N LEU A 50 14.03 -0.95 -3.75
CA LEU A 50 14.13 -2.36 -4.13
C LEU A 50 12.75 -2.99 -4.32
N LYS A 51 12.74 -4.18 -4.96
CA LYS A 51 11.54 -5.00 -5.14
C LYS A 51 11.75 -6.38 -4.56
N ILE A 52 10.73 -6.86 -3.85
CA ILE A 52 10.58 -8.24 -3.40
C ILE A 52 9.69 -8.97 -4.40
N ASP A 53 9.86 -10.29 -4.58
CA ASP A 53 9.03 -11.10 -5.48
C ASP A 53 7.54 -10.95 -5.13
N ASP A 54 6.78 -10.39 -6.04
CA ASP A 54 5.36 -10.07 -5.86
C ASP A 54 4.42 -11.01 -6.64
N ARG A 55 4.93 -12.09 -7.24
CA ARG A 55 4.12 -12.99 -8.08
C ARG A 55 2.91 -13.55 -7.34
N HIS A 56 3.09 -13.96 -6.10
CA HIS A 56 1.99 -14.45 -5.26
C HIS A 56 0.97 -13.34 -4.95
N TYR A 57 1.46 -12.13 -4.63
CA TYR A 57 0.63 -10.95 -4.44
C TYR A 57 -0.21 -10.64 -5.69
N GLN A 58 0.40 -10.64 -6.88
CA GLN A 58 -0.28 -10.36 -8.15
C GLN A 58 -1.33 -11.43 -8.49
N ALA A 59 -1.03 -12.71 -8.25
CA ALA A 59 -1.99 -13.80 -8.45
C ALA A 59 -3.22 -13.64 -7.54
N LYS A 60 -3.03 -13.34 -6.27
CA LYS A 60 -4.12 -13.08 -5.32
C LYS A 60 -4.90 -11.83 -5.69
N LEU A 61 -4.22 -10.76 -6.09
CA LEU A 61 -4.85 -9.52 -6.56
C LEU A 61 -5.78 -9.76 -7.76
N LYS A 62 -5.34 -10.59 -8.72
CA LYS A 62 -6.16 -10.98 -9.87
C LYS A 62 -7.41 -11.75 -9.43
N ALA A 63 -7.27 -12.70 -8.51
CA ALA A 63 -8.41 -13.48 -7.99
C ALA A 63 -9.42 -12.58 -7.26
N LEU A 64 -8.96 -11.65 -6.41
CA LEU A 64 -9.85 -10.72 -5.70
C LEU A 64 -10.57 -9.76 -6.65
N LYS A 65 -9.90 -9.28 -7.70
CA LYS A 65 -10.56 -8.47 -8.74
C LYS A 65 -11.67 -9.25 -9.47
N ALA A 66 -11.44 -10.54 -9.75
CA ALA A 66 -12.44 -11.40 -10.36
C ALA A 66 -13.64 -11.62 -9.42
N GLU A 67 -13.39 -11.79 -8.11
CA GLU A 67 -14.46 -11.92 -7.11
C GLU A 67 -15.32 -10.66 -7.04
N VAL A 68 -14.70 -9.46 -7.01
CA VAL A 68 -15.44 -8.19 -7.05
C VAL A 68 -16.31 -8.09 -8.31
N ALA A 69 -15.77 -8.46 -9.49
CA ALA A 69 -16.52 -8.47 -10.73
C ALA A 69 -17.72 -9.43 -10.69
N TYR A 70 -17.52 -10.63 -10.14
CA TYR A 70 -18.60 -11.60 -9.94
C TYR A 70 -19.70 -11.08 -9.00
N ARG A 71 -19.33 -10.53 -7.84
CA ARG A 71 -20.30 -9.97 -6.89
C ARG A 71 -21.03 -8.75 -7.44
N LYS A 72 -20.36 -7.96 -8.27
CA LYS A 72 -21.00 -6.84 -8.97
C LYS A 72 -22.08 -7.33 -9.91
N ALA A 73 -21.80 -8.33 -10.75
CA ALA A 73 -22.80 -8.92 -11.64
C ALA A 73 -23.96 -9.54 -10.88
N ALA A 74 -23.70 -10.29 -9.78
CA ALA A 74 -24.75 -10.85 -8.94
C ALA A 74 -25.64 -9.78 -8.30
N ARG A 75 -25.07 -8.64 -7.87
CA ARG A 75 -25.83 -7.51 -7.35
C ARG A 75 -26.69 -6.85 -8.44
N GLU A 76 -26.16 -6.71 -9.66
CA GLU A 76 -26.91 -6.17 -10.80
C GLU A 76 -28.11 -7.07 -11.15
N ASP A 77 -27.92 -8.39 -11.17
CA ASP A 77 -28.99 -9.38 -11.38
C ASP A 77 -30.07 -9.29 -10.29
N SER A 78 -29.68 -9.27 -9.03
CA SER A 78 -30.61 -9.11 -7.91
C SER A 78 -31.36 -7.75 -7.96
N GLN A 79 -30.77 -6.70 -8.51
CA GLN A 79 -31.43 -5.42 -8.71
C GLN A 79 -32.54 -5.54 -9.77
N ILE A 80 -32.23 -6.19 -10.90
CA ILE A 80 -33.19 -6.42 -11.98
C ILE A 80 -34.39 -7.25 -11.45
N GLU A 81 -34.13 -8.32 -10.73
CA GLU A 81 -35.17 -9.16 -10.13
C GLU A 81 -36.06 -8.38 -9.16
N TYR A 82 -35.45 -7.55 -8.30
CA TYR A 82 -36.20 -6.69 -7.39
C TYR A 82 -37.10 -5.69 -8.16
N ASP A 83 -36.55 -5.03 -9.19
CA ASP A 83 -37.29 -4.02 -9.96
C ASP A 83 -38.47 -4.66 -10.72
N GLN A 84 -38.29 -5.85 -11.30
CA GLN A 84 -39.34 -6.63 -11.95
C GLN A 84 -40.45 -7.07 -10.96
N THR A 85 -40.01 -7.57 -9.80
CA THR A 85 -40.92 -8.01 -8.73
C THR A 85 -41.73 -6.83 -8.16
N LEU A 86 -41.13 -5.65 -8.03
CA LEU A 86 -41.78 -4.42 -7.61
C LEU A 86 -42.88 -4.00 -8.61
N ASP A 87 -42.56 -4.00 -9.93
CA ASP A 87 -43.56 -3.68 -10.98
C ASP A 87 -44.75 -4.65 -10.93
N MET A 88 -44.50 -5.95 -10.77
CA MET A 88 -45.57 -6.94 -10.64
C MET A 88 -46.42 -6.73 -9.37
N TYR A 89 -45.80 -6.34 -8.27
CA TYR A 89 -46.54 -6.03 -7.03
C TYR A 89 -47.39 -4.79 -7.19
N ASP A 90 -46.88 -3.72 -7.79
CA ASP A 90 -47.60 -2.45 -8.00
C ASP A 90 -48.81 -2.64 -8.94
N ARG A 91 -48.74 -3.61 -9.85
CA ARG A 91 -49.86 -4.03 -10.70
C ARG A 91 -50.83 -5.02 -10.01
N THR A 92 -50.60 -5.31 -8.74
CA THR A 92 -51.42 -6.28 -7.97
C THR A 92 -51.42 -7.70 -8.52
N VAL A 93 -50.34 -8.07 -9.26
CA VAL A 93 -50.19 -9.40 -9.87
C VAL A 93 -49.67 -10.43 -8.86
N ILE A 94 -48.85 -9.97 -7.89
CA ILE A 94 -48.22 -10.83 -6.89
C ILE A 94 -48.51 -10.39 -5.46
N ALA A 95 -48.37 -11.34 -4.52
CA ALA A 95 -48.46 -11.03 -3.09
C ALA A 95 -47.18 -10.28 -2.59
N ARG A 96 -47.28 -9.73 -1.37
CA ARG A 96 -46.20 -8.96 -0.75
C ARG A 96 -44.90 -9.77 -0.49
N ARG A 97 -45.05 -11.05 -0.13
CA ARG A 97 -43.94 -11.90 0.29
C ARG A 97 -42.85 -12.08 -0.77
N PRO A 98 -43.13 -12.31 -2.06
CA PRO A 98 -42.11 -12.30 -3.12
C PRO A 98 -41.31 -11.01 -3.20
N LEU A 99 -41.94 -9.84 -3.07
CA LEU A 99 -41.27 -8.54 -3.07
C LEU A 99 -40.30 -8.38 -1.88
N GLU A 100 -40.76 -8.75 -0.68
CA GLU A 100 -39.89 -8.74 0.51
C GLU A 100 -38.69 -9.68 0.35
N ARG A 101 -38.89 -10.83 -0.31
CA ARG A 101 -37.80 -11.76 -0.62
C ARG A 101 -36.78 -11.15 -1.61
N ALA A 102 -37.23 -10.62 -2.72
CA ALA A 102 -36.37 -9.98 -3.73
C ALA A 102 -35.58 -8.80 -3.13
N LYS A 103 -36.24 -8.00 -2.27
CA LYS A 103 -35.58 -6.92 -1.52
C LYS A 103 -34.48 -7.42 -0.61
N LEU A 104 -34.71 -8.50 0.12
CA LEU A 104 -33.70 -9.12 0.99
C LEU A 104 -32.52 -9.67 0.17
N ASP A 105 -32.80 -10.37 -0.94
CA ASP A 105 -31.78 -10.95 -1.80
C ASP A 105 -30.89 -9.85 -2.42
N LEU A 106 -31.48 -8.73 -2.85
CA LEU A 106 -30.73 -7.55 -3.29
C LEU A 106 -29.83 -6.98 -2.18
N GLU A 107 -30.34 -6.87 -0.96
CA GLU A 107 -29.57 -6.34 0.16
C GLU A 107 -28.39 -7.26 0.50
N LEU A 108 -28.60 -8.56 0.50
CA LEU A 108 -27.53 -9.56 0.69
C LEU A 108 -26.47 -9.45 -0.42
N ALA A 109 -26.89 -9.27 -1.67
CA ALA A 109 -25.98 -9.10 -2.79
C ALA A 109 -25.14 -7.81 -2.68
N LYS A 110 -25.73 -6.70 -2.22
CA LYS A 110 -25.01 -5.45 -1.92
C LYS A 110 -23.96 -5.64 -0.84
N GLN A 111 -24.28 -6.32 0.26
CA GLN A 111 -23.35 -6.59 1.34
C GLN A 111 -22.22 -7.53 0.90
N ALA A 112 -22.51 -8.53 0.08
CA ALA A 112 -21.51 -9.43 -0.49
C ALA A 112 -20.52 -8.68 -1.40
N LEU A 113 -21.01 -7.73 -2.21
CA LEU A 113 -20.14 -6.87 -3.03
C LEU A 113 -19.25 -5.98 -2.15
N LEU A 114 -19.81 -5.33 -1.15
CA LEU A 114 -19.07 -4.47 -0.22
C LEU A 114 -17.95 -5.26 0.48
N LYS A 115 -18.25 -6.48 0.94
CA LYS A 115 -17.25 -7.36 1.54
C LYS A 115 -16.10 -7.68 0.57
N ALA A 116 -16.42 -8.07 -0.67
CA ALA A 116 -15.40 -8.38 -1.68
C ALA A 116 -14.53 -7.16 -2.04
N GLN A 117 -15.11 -5.96 -2.07
CA GLN A 117 -14.38 -4.71 -2.27
C GLN A 117 -13.41 -4.42 -1.11
N GLY A 118 -13.86 -4.61 0.14
CA GLY A 118 -12.99 -4.44 1.31
C GLY A 118 -11.82 -5.44 1.33
N GLU A 119 -12.04 -6.69 0.95
CA GLU A 119 -10.98 -7.70 0.84
C GLU A 119 -9.96 -7.33 -0.26
N LEU A 120 -10.43 -6.80 -1.39
CA LEU A 120 -9.56 -6.30 -2.46
C LEU A 120 -8.72 -5.11 -1.98
N GLU A 121 -9.34 -4.13 -1.33
CA GLU A 121 -8.68 -2.93 -0.81
C GLU A 121 -7.62 -3.29 0.24
N MET A 122 -7.97 -4.16 1.20
CA MET A 122 -7.02 -4.67 2.18
C MET A 122 -5.80 -5.33 1.53
N HIS A 123 -6.02 -6.14 0.48
CA HIS A 123 -4.91 -6.78 -0.24
C HIS A 123 -4.08 -5.78 -1.04
N GLN A 124 -4.70 -4.74 -1.63
CA GLN A 124 -4.00 -3.70 -2.38
C GLN A 124 -3.03 -2.90 -1.49
N ALA A 125 -3.39 -2.67 -0.22
CA ALA A 125 -2.52 -1.98 0.74
C ALA A 125 -1.17 -2.69 0.96
N TRP A 126 -1.12 -4.01 0.75
CA TRP A 126 0.12 -4.78 0.88
C TRP A 126 1.14 -4.53 -0.23
N ARG A 127 0.74 -3.85 -1.31
CA ARG A 127 1.61 -3.59 -2.46
C ARG A 127 2.91 -2.89 -2.06
N ASP A 128 2.84 -1.90 -1.19
CA ASP A 128 4.00 -1.09 -0.81
C ASP A 128 5.04 -1.89 0.00
N TYR A 129 4.68 -3.04 0.54
CA TYR A 129 5.62 -3.95 1.21
C TYR A 129 6.49 -4.75 0.22
N TYR A 130 6.00 -4.95 -1.02
CA TYR A 130 6.76 -5.59 -2.10
C TYR A 130 7.57 -4.58 -2.91
N TYR A 131 7.13 -3.33 -2.96
CA TYR A 131 7.78 -2.22 -3.67
C TYR A 131 8.33 -1.24 -2.63
N VAL A 132 9.47 -1.61 -2.03
CA VAL A 132 10.04 -0.89 -0.89
C VAL A 132 10.62 0.43 -1.32
N LYS A 133 10.09 1.52 -0.75
CA LYS A 133 10.44 2.90 -1.05
C LYS A 133 11.22 3.54 0.09
N ALA A 134 11.97 4.59 -0.22
CA ALA A 134 12.61 5.43 0.79
C ALA A 134 11.55 6.16 1.62
N PRO A 135 11.54 6.04 2.95
CA PRO A 135 10.55 6.72 3.79
C PRO A 135 10.84 8.22 3.97
N VAL A 136 12.08 8.64 3.79
CA VAL A 136 12.56 10.01 3.97
C VAL A 136 13.50 10.41 2.85
N ASN A 137 13.74 11.73 2.68
CA ASN A 137 14.85 12.22 1.85
C ASN A 137 16.16 11.97 2.57
N GLY A 138 17.22 11.57 1.84
CA GLY A 138 18.52 11.36 2.43
C GLY A 138 19.45 10.55 1.55
N GLN A 139 20.53 10.06 2.14
CA GLN A 139 21.53 9.25 1.46
C GLN A 139 21.45 7.80 1.96
N ILE A 140 21.51 6.83 1.04
CA ILE A 140 21.59 5.40 1.39
C ILE A 140 22.94 5.16 2.10
N LYS A 141 22.90 4.91 3.40
CA LYS A 141 24.08 4.66 4.21
C LYS A 141 24.61 3.25 4.02
N SER A 142 23.70 2.27 4.04
CA SER A 142 24.04 0.86 3.84
C SER A 142 22.93 0.10 3.13
N LEU A 143 23.31 -0.92 2.37
CA LEU A 143 22.44 -1.94 1.79
C LEU A 143 22.80 -3.29 2.43
N ALA A 144 21.85 -3.89 3.15
CA ALA A 144 22.06 -5.20 3.81
C ALA A 144 21.72 -6.37 2.88
N VAL A 145 21.12 -6.10 1.71
CA VAL A 145 20.61 -7.12 0.78
C VAL A 145 21.10 -6.85 -0.65
N SER A 146 21.13 -7.91 -1.45
CA SER A 146 21.40 -7.87 -2.88
C SER A 146 20.31 -8.62 -3.65
N GLN A 147 20.32 -8.50 -4.97
CA GLN A 147 19.44 -9.28 -5.82
C GLN A 147 19.65 -10.78 -5.57
N GLY A 148 18.57 -11.52 -5.39
CA GLY A 148 18.59 -12.94 -5.06
C GLY A 148 18.58 -13.26 -3.56
N THR A 149 18.83 -12.29 -2.68
CA THR A 149 18.71 -12.48 -1.23
C THR A 149 17.27 -12.83 -0.85
N THR A 150 17.07 -13.84 -0.01
CA THR A 150 15.79 -14.12 0.62
C THR A 150 15.69 -13.34 1.92
N VAL A 151 14.57 -12.65 2.13
CA VAL A 151 14.28 -11.91 3.35
C VAL A 151 13.01 -12.44 4.01
N PHE A 152 12.93 -12.26 5.31
CA PHE A 152 11.80 -12.70 6.12
C PHE A 152 11.05 -11.50 6.71
N ARG A 153 9.76 -11.65 6.88
CA ARG A 153 8.82 -10.64 7.38
C ARG A 153 9.15 -10.13 8.80
N GLU A 154 10.00 -10.81 9.52
CA GLU A 154 10.38 -10.50 10.91
C GLU A 154 11.41 -9.36 11.01
N ASN A 155 11.32 -8.40 10.10
CA ASN A 155 12.13 -7.18 10.08
C ASN A 155 13.60 -7.41 9.71
N ASP A 156 13.90 -8.35 8.80
CA ASP A 156 15.22 -8.47 8.21
C ASP A 156 15.63 -7.11 7.61
N ALA A 157 16.83 -6.64 7.97
CA ALA A 157 17.34 -5.36 7.53
C ALA A 157 17.50 -5.32 6.00
N LEU A 158 16.92 -4.30 5.36
CA LEU A 158 17.03 -4.07 3.92
C LEU A 158 18.08 -3.01 3.61
N PHE A 159 17.94 -1.83 4.20
CA PHE A 159 18.86 -0.71 4.04
C PHE A 159 18.70 0.30 5.17
N SER A 160 19.65 1.22 5.28
CA SER A 160 19.53 2.39 6.13
C SER A 160 19.74 3.68 5.32
N ILE A 161 19.04 4.74 5.73
CA ILE A 161 19.10 6.09 5.17
C ILE A 161 19.56 7.04 6.27
N GLU A 162 20.51 7.90 5.91
CA GLU A 162 20.89 9.06 6.69
C GLU A 162 20.06 10.25 6.22
N SER A 163 19.12 10.72 7.07
CA SER A 163 18.21 11.82 6.72
C SER A 163 18.98 13.14 6.64
N GLN A 164 18.57 14.01 5.71
CA GLN A 164 19.09 15.38 5.58
C GLN A 164 18.18 16.37 6.26
#